data_f8093aad87e5ebb633b1ccb66fc79c37
#
_entry.id   f8093aad87e5ebb633b1ccb66fc79c37
#
_cell.length_a   1.000
_cell.length_b   1.000
_cell.length_c   1.000
_cell.angle_alpha   90.00
_cell.angle_beta   90.00
_cell.angle_gamma   90.00
#
_symmetry.space_group_name_H-M   'P 1'
#
loop_
_entity.id
_entity.type
_entity.pdbx_description
1 polymer ?
#
loop_
_entity_poly.entity_id
_entity_poly.type
_entity_poly.pdbx_seq_one_letter_code
_entity_poly.pdbx_strand_id
1 'polypeptide(L)'
;IYVGDSFQQIYTFRFATNALNKIDLPSFDLTKSFRFGDNYAKTLESNLNSLYEITKTRLLKISGVETNTKIGREFINFSKPFCVIARSTFGLIQQLVYFIHDKKKIYFEGGYNSYSFMNQTVYSIFYLKQKKNDKITIDEIKDFETIAELEQFAKDTKNQDYLNIIKFINTYGDNIFEINKKIK
;
A
#
# COMPACT_ATOMS: atom_id res chain seq x y z
N ILE A 1 -30.17 0.19 12.79
CA ILE A 1 -29.10 1.21 12.82
C ILE A 1 -27.99 0.71 11.90
N TYR A 2 -27.54 1.57 10.99
CA TYR A 2 -26.40 1.31 10.10
C TYR A 2 -25.25 2.20 10.54
N VAL A 3 -24.05 1.65 10.63
CA VAL A 3 -22.83 2.38 10.99
C VAL A 3 -21.76 2.05 9.97
N GLY A 4 -21.04 3.04 9.48
CA GLY A 4 -19.96 2.84 8.52
C GLY A 4 -19.21 4.14 8.23
N ASP A 5 -18.18 4.03 7.38
CA ASP A 5 -17.33 5.14 6.97
C ASP A 5 -17.06 5.02 5.47
N SER A 6 -17.54 5.99 4.72
CA SER A 6 -17.37 6.04 3.26
C SER A 6 -15.91 6.16 2.82
N PHE A 7 -15.02 6.73 3.66
CA PHE A 7 -13.59 6.83 3.38
C PHE A 7 -12.84 5.52 3.60
N GLN A 8 -13.47 4.52 4.23
CA GLN A 8 -12.91 3.17 4.38
C GLN A 8 -13.31 2.20 3.27
N GLN A 9 -13.92 2.69 2.20
CA GLN A 9 -14.26 1.90 1.02
C GLN A 9 -12.99 1.58 0.20
N ILE A 10 -12.30 0.50 0.55
CA ILE A 10 -11.01 0.10 -0.05
C ILE A 10 -11.15 -0.91 -1.21
N TYR A 11 -12.35 -1.44 -1.47
CA TYR A 11 -12.59 -2.48 -2.49
C TYR A 11 -13.30 -1.98 -3.75
N THR A 12 -13.21 -0.68 -4.05
CA THR A 12 -13.80 -0.08 -5.26
C THR A 12 -13.31 -0.75 -6.55
N PHE A 13 -12.05 -1.16 -6.57
CA PHE A 13 -11.43 -1.89 -7.68
C PHE A 13 -12.02 -3.30 -7.92
N ARG A 14 -12.79 -3.83 -6.96
CA ARG A 14 -13.57 -5.07 -7.08
C ARG A 14 -15.05 -4.81 -7.34
N PHE A 15 -15.39 -3.63 -7.87
CA PHE A 15 -16.77 -3.19 -8.13
C PHE A 15 -17.64 -3.10 -6.86
N ALA A 16 -17.04 -3.05 -5.68
CA ALA A 16 -17.77 -2.83 -4.45
C ALA A 16 -18.38 -1.42 -4.44
N THR A 17 -19.65 -1.33 -4.09
CA THR A 17 -20.37 -0.05 -3.99
C THR A 17 -20.48 0.38 -2.54
N ASN A 18 -20.47 1.70 -2.31
CA ASN A 18 -20.71 2.25 -0.98
C ASN A 18 -22.18 2.02 -0.58
N ALA A 19 -22.41 1.09 0.33
CA ALA A 19 -23.74 0.76 0.81
C ALA A 19 -24.43 1.95 1.53
N LEU A 20 -23.66 2.80 2.20
CA LEU A 20 -24.18 3.96 2.91
C LEU A 20 -24.83 4.97 1.96
N ASN A 21 -24.31 5.11 0.74
CA ASN A 21 -24.87 6.02 -0.27
C ASN A 21 -26.24 5.55 -0.82
N LYS A 22 -26.64 4.31 -0.51
CA LYS A 22 -27.90 3.71 -0.97
C LYS A 22 -28.99 3.75 0.11
N ILE A 23 -28.66 4.24 1.30
CA ILE A 23 -29.58 4.29 2.43
C ILE A 23 -30.17 5.69 2.50
N ASP A 24 -31.48 5.78 2.27
CA ASP A 24 -32.25 7.03 2.38
C ASP A 24 -32.89 7.11 3.78
N LEU A 25 -32.07 7.39 4.78
CA LEU A 25 -32.48 7.56 6.18
C LEU A 25 -31.75 8.76 6.78
N PRO A 26 -32.30 9.37 7.84
CA PRO A 26 -31.60 10.41 8.58
C PRO A 26 -30.22 9.92 9.06
N SER A 27 -29.17 10.71 8.79
CA SER A 27 -27.80 10.36 9.13
C SER A 27 -27.19 11.37 10.11
N PHE A 28 -26.38 10.86 11.01
CA PHE A 28 -25.64 11.63 12.00
C PHE A 28 -24.16 11.32 11.89
N ASP A 29 -23.31 12.33 11.87
CA ASP A 29 -21.87 12.16 11.75
C ASP A 29 -21.22 12.04 13.11
N LEU A 30 -20.29 11.10 13.23
CA LEU A 30 -19.34 11.02 14.33
C LEU A 30 -18.09 11.80 13.93
N THR A 31 -18.02 13.06 14.35
CA THR A 31 -16.98 14.01 13.89
C THR A 31 -15.78 14.11 14.83
N LYS A 32 -15.87 13.58 16.05
CA LYS A 32 -14.81 13.67 17.06
C LYS A 32 -14.01 12.37 17.13
N SER A 33 -12.70 12.45 16.90
CA SER A 33 -11.76 11.34 17.11
C SER A 33 -11.07 11.46 18.46
N PHE A 34 -10.99 10.35 19.19
CA PHE A 34 -10.25 10.25 20.46
C PHE A 34 -8.84 9.67 20.28
N ARG A 35 -8.42 9.41 19.03
CA ARG A 35 -7.14 8.77 18.70
C ARG A 35 -6.00 9.76 18.46
N PHE A 36 -6.33 11.01 18.15
CA PHE A 36 -5.35 12.03 17.78
C PHE A 36 -5.85 13.45 18.12
N GLY A 37 -4.91 14.39 18.10
CA GLY A 37 -5.18 15.79 18.40
C GLY A 37 -5.73 16.57 17.20
N ASP A 38 -6.20 17.77 17.46
CA ASP A 38 -6.86 18.64 16.48
C ASP A 38 -5.92 19.06 15.33
N ASN A 39 -4.63 19.21 15.58
CA ASN A 39 -3.65 19.49 14.53
C ASN A 39 -3.60 18.41 13.46
N TYR A 40 -3.66 17.12 13.87
CA TYR A 40 -3.71 16.02 12.92
C TYR A 40 -5.10 15.88 12.28
N ALA A 41 -6.18 16.13 13.03
CA ALA A 41 -7.54 16.13 12.50
C ALA A 41 -7.69 17.10 11.31
N LYS A 42 -7.17 18.33 11.43
CA LYS A 42 -7.18 19.34 10.35
C LYS A 42 -6.37 18.91 9.14
N THR A 43 -5.21 18.28 9.34
CA THR A 43 -4.40 17.74 8.25
C THR A 43 -5.14 16.61 7.52
N LEU A 44 -5.77 15.71 8.27
CA LEU A 44 -6.54 14.61 7.72
C LEU A 44 -7.76 15.12 6.95
N GLU A 45 -8.51 16.06 7.52
CA GLU A 45 -9.66 16.71 6.90
C GLU A 45 -9.28 17.36 5.56
N SER A 46 -8.20 18.15 5.54
CA SER A 46 -7.71 18.79 4.33
C SER A 46 -7.32 17.77 3.25
N ASN A 47 -6.58 16.73 3.62
CA ASN A 47 -6.13 15.70 2.68
C ASN A 47 -7.29 14.89 2.10
N LEU A 48 -8.27 14.48 2.93
CA LEU A 48 -9.41 13.71 2.46
C LEU A 48 -10.37 14.55 1.63
N ASN A 49 -10.60 15.80 2.02
CA ASN A 49 -11.48 16.71 1.27
C ASN A 49 -10.87 17.14 -0.07
N SER A 50 -9.54 17.14 -0.22
CA SER A 50 -8.90 17.37 -1.52
C SER A 50 -9.23 16.29 -2.56
N LEU A 51 -9.68 15.11 -2.14
CA LEU A 51 -10.12 14.03 -3.02
C LEU A 51 -11.59 14.17 -3.44
N TYR A 52 -12.33 15.15 -2.92
CA TYR A 52 -13.77 15.30 -3.17
C TYR A 52 -14.10 15.37 -4.67
N GLU A 53 -13.35 16.13 -5.44
CA GLU A 53 -13.58 16.28 -6.88
C GLU A 53 -13.47 14.95 -7.65
N ILE A 54 -12.64 14.02 -7.13
CA ILE A 54 -12.43 12.71 -7.73
C ILE A 54 -13.48 11.72 -7.25
N THR A 55 -13.75 11.69 -5.95
CA THR A 55 -14.55 10.65 -5.30
C THR A 55 -16.02 11.03 -5.19
N LYS A 56 -16.34 12.33 -5.26
CA LYS A 56 -17.68 12.90 -5.01
C LYS A 56 -18.27 12.40 -3.67
N THR A 57 -17.42 12.06 -2.74
CA THR A 57 -17.84 11.70 -1.39
C THR A 57 -18.18 12.96 -0.60
N ARG A 58 -18.97 12.78 0.44
CA ARG A 58 -19.31 13.88 1.35
C ARG A 58 -18.04 14.49 1.95
N LEU A 59 -18.01 15.83 2.06
CA LEU A 59 -16.93 16.51 2.75
C LEU A 59 -16.87 16.10 4.22
N LEU A 60 -15.68 15.75 4.67
CA LEU A 60 -15.40 15.34 6.03
C LEU A 60 -15.28 16.58 6.92
N LYS A 61 -15.91 16.54 8.10
CA LYS A 61 -15.58 17.40 9.25
C LYS A 61 -15.10 16.50 10.37
N ILE A 62 -13.89 16.73 10.86
CA ILE A 62 -13.32 15.94 11.93
C ILE A 62 -12.59 16.83 12.94
N SER A 63 -12.80 16.57 14.23
CA SER A 63 -12.04 17.18 15.31
C SER A 63 -11.28 16.12 16.11
N GLY A 64 -10.19 16.50 16.72
CA GLY A 64 -9.44 15.65 17.65
C GLY A 64 -9.79 15.90 19.10
N VAL A 65 -9.00 15.33 19.99
CA VAL A 65 -8.99 15.66 21.41
C VAL A 65 -7.91 16.71 21.68
N GLU A 66 -7.93 17.31 22.87
CA GLU A 66 -6.93 18.29 23.33
C GLU A 66 -5.58 17.60 23.61
N THR A 67 -5.03 16.92 22.62
CA THR A 67 -3.69 16.32 22.68
C THR A 67 -2.85 16.84 21.53
N ASN A 68 -1.56 17.06 21.78
CA ASN A 68 -0.63 17.48 20.75
C ASN A 68 -0.07 16.25 20.02
N THR A 69 -0.73 15.84 18.96
CA THR A 69 -0.22 14.79 18.06
C THR A 69 0.94 15.33 17.25
N LYS A 70 2.10 14.75 17.39
CA LYS A 70 3.30 15.15 16.63
C LYS A 70 3.22 14.59 15.22
N ILE A 71 3.45 15.44 14.22
CA ILE A 71 3.41 15.09 12.79
C ILE A 71 4.79 15.42 12.20
N GLY A 72 5.43 14.41 11.58
CA GLY A 72 6.73 14.55 10.95
C GLY A 72 7.67 13.41 11.32
N ARG A 73 8.59 13.10 10.39
CA ARG A 73 9.55 12.02 10.57
C ARG A 73 10.53 12.30 11.72
N GLU A 74 10.82 13.56 11.98
CA GLU A 74 11.70 14.04 13.04
C GLU A 74 11.20 13.70 14.45
N PHE A 75 9.91 13.41 14.60
CA PHE A 75 9.31 13.02 15.87
C PHE A 75 9.31 11.50 16.12
N ILE A 76 9.72 10.71 15.13
CA ILE A 76 9.76 9.25 15.27
C ILE A 76 11.02 8.85 16.05
N ASN A 77 10.82 8.24 17.21
CA ASN A 77 11.93 7.65 17.96
C ASN A 77 12.22 6.22 17.42
N PHE A 78 13.15 6.13 16.48
CA PHE A 78 13.55 4.85 15.88
C PHE A 78 14.27 3.89 16.84
N SER A 79 14.58 4.30 18.08
CA SER A 79 15.09 3.40 19.13
C SER A 79 13.97 2.62 19.82
N LYS A 80 12.74 3.05 19.67
CA LYS A 80 11.54 2.36 20.20
C LYS A 80 10.83 1.58 19.09
N PRO A 81 10.01 0.57 19.45
CA PRO A 81 9.14 -0.07 18.48
C PRO A 81 8.23 0.96 17.78
N PHE A 82 8.09 0.83 16.47
CA PHE A 82 7.20 1.66 15.65
C PHE A 82 6.56 0.79 14.57
N CYS A 83 5.45 1.23 14.02
CA CYS A 83 4.74 0.55 12.95
C CYS A 83 4.93 1.31 11.63
N VAL A 84 5.09 0.56 10.55
CA VAL A 84 5.07 1.09 9.17
C VAL A 84 3.81 0.60 8.49
N ILE A 85 3.03 1.53 7.97
CA ILE A 85 1.84 1.24 7.18
C ILE A 85 2.06 1.80 5.77
N ALA A 86 1.79 1.00 4.76
CA ALA A 86 1.84 1.44 3.38
C ALA A 86 0.60 0.96 2.61
N ARG A 87 0.24 1.69 1.56
CA ARG A 87 -0.89 1.32 0.69
C ARG A 87 -0.62 0.04 -0.11
N SER A 88 0.62 -0.23 -0.44
CA SER A 88 1.01 -1.36 -1.27
C SER A 88 2.14 -2.16 -0.63
N THR A 89 2.18 -3.44 -0.94
CA THR A 89 3.30 -4.35 -0.58
C THR A 89 4.64 -3.80 -1.02
N PHE A 90 4.70 -3.17 -2.21
CA PHE A 90 5.93 -2.55 -2.71
C PHE A 90 6.41 -1.40 -1.82
N GLY A 91 5.50 -0.55 -1.34
CA GLY A 91 5.82 0.52 -0.38
C GLY A 91 6.37 -0.03 0.93
N LEU A 92 5.82 -1.15 1.42
CA LEU A 92 6.36 -1.85 2.60
C LEU A 92 7.76 -2.39 2.36
N ILE A 93 8.01 -3.03 1.20
CA ILE A 93 9.34 -3.57 0.86
C ILE A 93 10.40 -2.46 0.83
N GLN A 94 10.11 -1.31 0.26
CA GLN A 94 11.06 -0.19 0.23
C GLN A 94 11.47 0.25 1.63
N GLN A 95 10.51 0.39 2.54
CA GLN A 95 10.81 0.71 3.94
C GLN A 95 11.56 -0.41 4.65
N LEU A 96 11.17 -1.63 4.39
CA LEU A 96 11.79 -2.83 4.96
C LEU A 96 13.27 -2.95 4.58
N VAL A 97 13.63 -2.75 3.31
CA VAL A 97 15.03 -2.76 2.86
C VAL A 97 15.84 -1.70 3.62
N TYR A 98 15.28 -0.50 3.79
CA TYR A 98 15.92 0.55 4.57
C TYR A 98 16.23 0.09 6.00
N PHE A 99 15.25 -0.51 6.71
CA PHE A 99 15.41 -0.92 8.10
C PHE A 99 16.24 -2.21 8.29
N ILE A 100 16.30 -3.09 7.27
CA ILE A 100 17.23 -4.24 7.27
C ILE A 100 18.68 -3.76 7.30
N HIS A 101 19.01 -2.74 6.51
CA HIS A 101 20.35 -2.16 6.53
C HIS A 101 20.70 -1.54 7.90
N ASP A 102 19.72 -1.00 8.60
CA ASP A 102 19.85 -0.45 9.95
C ASP A 102 19.80 -1.53 11.07
N LYS A 103 19.82 -2.82 10.71
CA LYS A 103 19.80 -3.96 11.63
C LYS A 103 18.62 -3.98 12.61
N LYS A 104 17.48 -3.39 12.24
CA LYS A 104 16.25 -3.43 13.03
C LYS A 104 15.64 -4.83 13.00
N LYS A 105 15.07 -5.24 14.13
CA LYS A 105 14.22 -6.43 14.17
C LYS A 105 12.89 -6.09 13.54
N ILE A 106 12.44 -6.90 12.58
CA ILE A 106 11.23 -6.70 11.81
C ILE A 106 10.20 -7.74 12.25
N TYR A 107 8.97 -7.28 12.45
CA TYR A 107 7.82 -8.11 12.72
C TYR A 107 6.74 -7.83 11.68
N PHE A 108 6.11 -8.87 11.18
CA PHE A 108 4.98 -8.77 10.26
C PHE A 108 3.69 -9.14 10.98
N GLU A 109 2.72 -8.26 10.95
CA GLU A 109 1.38 -8.56 11.45
C GLU A 109 0.78 -9.75 10.67
N GLY A 110 0.33 -10.79 11.37
CA GLY A 110 -0.11 -12.04 10.73
C GLY A 110 1.03 -12.93 10.20
N GLY A 111 2.29 -12.58 10.47
CA GLY A 111 3.47 -13.33 10.03
C GLY A 111 3.92 -13.01 8.60
N TYR A 112 5.15 -13.38 8.28
CA TYR A 112 5.77 -13.13 6.95
C TYR A 112 4.92 -13.62 5.76
N ASN A 113 4.31 -14.80 5.89
CA ASN A 113 3.55 -15.42 4.81
C ASN A 113 2.25 -14.66 4.47
N SER A 114 1.79 -13.76 5.33
CA SER A 114 0.64 -12.89 5.06
C SER A 114 0.95 -11.81 4.02
N TYR A 115 2.23 -11.60 3.72
CA TYR A 115 2.72 -10.61 2.75
C TYR A 115 3.44 -11.34 1.62
N SER A 116 2.83 -11.46 0.47
CA SER A 116 3.39 -12.16 -0.70
C SER A 116 4.51 -11.37 -1.38
N PHE A 117 5.57 -11.01 -0.64
CA PHE A 117 6.68 -10.20 -1.16
C PHE A 117 7.40 -10.86 -2.33
N MET A 118 7.66 -12.18 -2.22
CA MET A 118 8.38 -12.96 -3.23
C MET A 118 7.50 -14.13 -3.66
N ASN A 119 6.53 -13.84 -4.50
CA ASN A 119 5.64 -14.83 -5.10
C ASN A 119 6.14 -15.28 -6.49
N GLN A 120 5.44 -16.22 -7.10
CA GLN A 120 5.78 -16.74 -8.42
C GLN A 120 5.80 -15.67 -9.50
N THR A 121 4.97 -14.64 -9.40
CA THR A 121 4.93 -13.51 -10.34
C THR A 121 6.23 -12.72 -10.30
N VAL A 122 6.73 -12.42 -9.10
CA VAL A 122 8.01 -11.71 -8.93
C VAL A 122 9.16 -12.52 -9.52
N TYR A 123 9.20 -13.84 -9.25
CA TYR A 123 10.23 -14.71 -9.83
C TYR A 123 10.12 -14.79 -11.36
N SER A 124 8.92 -14.94 -11.92
CA SER A 124 8.71 -15.01 -13.36
C SER A 124 9.16 -13.73 -14.07
N ILE A 125 8.80 -12.56 -13.55
CA ILE A 125 9.24 -11.27 -14.12
C ILE A 125 10.75 -11.09 -13.96
N PHE A 126 11.34 -11.55 -12.86
CA PHE A 126 12.79 -11.53 -12.67
C PHE A 126 13.50 -12.41 -13.71
N TYR A 127 13.00 -13.62 -13.97
CA TYR A 127 13.58 -14.51 -14.96
C TYR A 127 13.39 -14.00 -16.40
N LEU A 128 12.25 -13.35 -16.69
CA LEU A 128 12.04 -12.67 -17.97
C LEU A 128 13.13 -11.59 -18.20
N LYS A 129 13.42 -10.78 -17.19
CA LYS A 129 14.51 -9.78 -17.26
C LYS A 129 15.86 -10.42 -17.53
N GLN A 130 16.11 -11.62 -16.97
CA GLN A 130 17.35 -12.37 -17.15
C GLN A 130 17.38 -13.23 -18.41
N LYS A 131 16.32 -13.22 -19.23
CA LYS A 131 16.18 -14.08 -20.42
C LYS A 131 16.27 -15.58 -20.10
N LYS A 132 15.78 -15.99 -18.92
CA LYS A 132 15.72 -17.38 -18.46
C LYS A 132 14.30 -17.92 -18.56
N ASN A 133 13.80 -18.01 -19.79
CA ASN A 133 12.38 -18.34 -20.08
C ASN A 133 11.98 -19.73 -19.58
N ASP A 134 12.94 -20.67 -19.50
CA ASP A 134 12.75 -22.00 -18.92
C ASP A 134 12.33 -21.99 -17.43
N LYS A 135 12.59 -20.88 -16.71
CA LYS A 135 12.28 -20.71 -15.30
C LYS A 135 10.99 -19.91 -15.04
N ILE A 136 10.36 -19.41 -16.08
CA ILE A 136 9.10 -18.68 -15.96
C ILE A 136 7.96 -19.66 -15.70
N THR A 137 7.24 -19.49 -14.59
CA THR A 137 6.15 -20.39 -14.17
C THR A 137 4.76 -19.82 -14.45
N ILE A 138 4.64 -18.54 -14.72
CA ILE A 138 3.38 -17.85 -15.02
C ILE A 138 3.22 -17.80 -16.54
N ASP A 139 2.21 -18.48 -17.08
CA ASP A 139 2.01 -18.62 -18.52
C ASP A 139 1.79 -17.27 -19.21
N GLU A 140 0.99 -16.38 -18.61
CA GLU A 140 0.79 -15.01 -19.12
C GLU A 140 2.11 -14.23 -19.29
N ILE A 141 3.12 -14.50 -18.46
CA ILE A 141 4.43 -13.83 -18.54
C ILE A 141 5.33 -14.47 -19.60
N LYS A 142 5.12 -15.75 -19.92
CA LYS A 142 5.89 -16.45 -21.00
C LYS A 142 5.62 -15.89 -22.38
N ASP A 143 4.48 -15.23 -22.57
CA ASP A 143 4.08 -14.64 -23.86
C ASP A 143 4.93 -13.41 -24.23
N PHE A 144 5.68 -12.86 -23.26
CA PHE A 144 6.56 -11.71 -23.50
C PHE A 144 8.00 -12.14 -23.72
N GLU A 145 8.66 -11.55 -24.72
CA GLU A 145 10.07 -11.78 -24.99
C GLU A 145 10.98 -10.94 -24.10
N THR A 146 10.50 -9.76 -23.70
CA THR A 146 11.27 -8.78 -22.93
C THR A 146 10.47 -8.15 -21.79
N ILE A 147 11.20 -7.71 -20.76
CA ILE A 147 10.60 -6.95 -19.67
C ILE A 147 9.99 -5.62 -20.14
N ALA A 148 10.52 -5.04 -21.23
CA ALA A 148 10.00 -3.80 -21.80
C ALA A 148 8.61 -3.99 -22.41
N GLU A 149 8.36 -5.11 -23.09
CA GLU A 149 7.03 -5.49 -23.60
C GLU A 149 6.04 -5.68 -22.47
N LEU A 150 6.43 -6.42 -21.41
CA LEU A 150 5.60 -6.60 -20.23
C LEU A 150 5.30 -5.26 -19.54
N GLU A 151 6.27 -4.36 -19.48
CA GLU A 151 6.08 -3.02 -18.90
C GLU A 151 5.08 -2.19 -19.74
N GLN A 152 5.19 -2.25 -21.06
CA GLN A 152 4.25 -1.57 -21.95
C GLN A 152 2.83 -2.14 -21.79
N PHE A 153 2.69 -3.45 -21.81
CA PHE A 153 1.41 -4.13 -21.54
C PHE A 153 0.82 -3.71 -20.19
N ALA A 154 1.65 -3.66 -19.14
CA ALA A 154 1.20 -3.25 -17.82
C ALA A 154 0.74 -1.78 -17.76
N LYS A 155 1.35 -0.89 -18.55
CA LYS A 155 0.92 0.51 -18.70
C LYS A 155 -0.43 0.59 -19.43
N ASP A 156 -0.57 -0.12 -20.53
CA ASP A 156 -1.76 -0.10 -21.38
C ASP A 156 -2.99 -0.68 -20.64
N THR A 157 -2.76 -1.75 -19.88
CA THR A 157 -3.80 -2.40 -19.07
C THR A 157 -3.97 -1.80 -17.68
N LYS A 158 -3.18 -0.79 -17.33
CA LYS A 158 -3.12 -0.17 -15.99
C LYS A 158 -2.87 -1.18 -14.87
N ASN A 159 -2.12 -2.24 -15.16
CA ASN A 159 -1.75 -3.27 -14.18
C ASN A 159 -0.64 -2.74 -13.25
N GLN A 160 -1.07 -2.09 -12.17
CA GLN A 160 -0.17 -1.46 -11.21
C GLN A 160 0.71 -2.48 -10.47
N ASP A 161 0.25 -3.72 -10.31
CA ASP A 161 1.03 -4.76 -9.64
C ASP A 161 2.26 -5.16 -10.46
N TYR A 162 2.10 -5.35 -11.77
CA TYR A 162 3.24 -5.61 -12.66
C TYR A 162 4.21 -4.43 -12.68
N LEU A 163 3.71 -3.20 -12.79
CA LEU A 163 4.57 -2.00 -12.77
C LEU A 163 5.38 -1.89 -11.47
N ASN A 164 4.77 -2.19 -10.34
CA ASN A 164 5.45 -2.17 -9.04
C ASN A 164 6.51 -3.26 -8.93
N ILE A 165 6.22 -4.47 -9.42
CA ILE A 165 7.18 -5.59 -9.44
C ILE A 165 8.36 -5.28 -10.37
N ILE A 166 8.09 -4.78 -11.57
CA ILE A 166 9.13 -4.38 -12.54
C ILE A 166 10.03 -3.32 -11.92
N LYS A 167 9.45 -2.30 -11.28
CA LYS A 167 10.20 -1.25 -10.58
C LYS A 167 11.08 -1.84 -9.46
N PHE A 168 10.53 -2.77 -8.67
CA PHE A 168 11.27 -3.46 -7.61
C PHE A 168 12.47 -4.24 -8.16
N ILE A 169 12.25 -5.03 -9.21
CA ILE A 169 13.30 -5.82 -9.87
C ILE A 169 14.35 -4.91 -10.50
N ASN A 170 13.95 -3.79 -11.11
CA ASN A 170 14.87 -2.82 -11.69
C ASN A 170 15.73 -2.11 -10.63
N THR A 171 15.16 -1.88 -9.44
CA THR A 171 15.86 -1.20 -8.35
C THR A 171 16.86 -2.11 -7.65
N TYR A 172 16.49 -3.37 -7.39
CA TYR A 172 17.27 -4.25 -6.50
C TYR A 172 17.99 -5.38 -7.25
N GLY A 173 17.63 -5.70 -8.50
CA GLY A 173 18.28 -6.75 -9.29
C GLY A 173 18.39 -8.08 -8.54
N ASP A 174 19.56 -8.69 -8.56
CA ASP A 174 19.83 -9.97 -7.89
C ASP A 174 19.77 -9.88 -6.37
N ASN A 175 19.88 -8.68 -5.79
CA ASN A 175 19.77 -8.48 -4.33
C ASN A 175 18.39 -8.84 -3.77
N ILE A 176 17.37 -9.01 -4.62
CA ILE A 176 16.03 -9.43 -4.18
C ILE A 176 16.06 -10.75 -3.41
N PHE A 177 16.96 -11.67 -3.74
CA PHE A 177 17.10 -12.96 -3.05
C PHE A 177 17.72 -12.79 -1.66
N GLU A 178 18.73 -11.93 -1.54
CA GLU A 178 19.30 -11.60 -0.24
C GLU A 178 18.31 -10.86 0.66
N ILE A 179 17.57 -9.91 0.10
CA ILE A 179 16.49 -9.21 0.81
C ILE A 179 15.49 -10.23 1.34
N ASN A 180 15.02 -11.16 0.49
CA ASN A 180 14.08 -12.19 0.90
C ASN A 180 14.63 -13.10 2.03
N LYS A 181 15.92 -13.45 1.97
CA LYS A 181 16.57 -14.27 3.02
C LYS A 181 16.68 -13.53 4.35
N LYS A 182 16.90 -12.21 4.31
CA LYS A 182 17.01 -11.39 5.54
C LYS A 182 15.65 -11.06 6.15
N ILE A 183 14.57 -11.16 5.38
CA ILE A 183 13.19 -10.91 5.82
C ILE A 183 12.59 -12.14 6.52
N LYS A 184 12.97 -13.35 6.09
CA LYS A 184 12.52 -14.62 6.69
C LYS A 184 13.20 -14.87 8.02
#